data_54426ccd155fb5d8933a3736141bce1c
#
_entry.id   54426ccd155fb5d8933a3736141bce1c
#
_cell.length_a   1.000
_cell.length_b   1.000
_cell.length_c   1.000
_cell.angle_alpha   90.00
_cell.angle_beta   90.00
_cell.angle_gamma   90.00
#
_symmetry.space_group_name_H-M   'P 1'
#
loop_
_entity.id
_entity.type
_entity.pdbx_description
1 polymer ?
#
loop_
_entity_poly.entity_id
_entity_poly.type
_entity_poly.pdbx_seq_one_letter_code
_entity_poly.pdbx_strand_id
1 'polypeptide(L)'
;DLTENRLSNSLLQAGLNDSTSSAINIFSADVKTALAPAIVDVSRNDTSELNTFDFKMTNPEVFNMPAGPVGMLVGFEYRSESYSDDRDPRLDGTIQFQSAVTGLGFPFVGDVLGSSPTVDTSAKRSTNSVFAEMVMPLTNKMEAQFAMRHEDPDDTKSSTVWKAALGWEIANDVLLRGSKSTSFRVPNLIQANQLYVTRSGNVDDAVGEFVGANDPLDDRYQIQSYRIGNPELLPEESDNTSWGFVWTPSNIEGLTVTWDDWRIEKDNTIVLFGRTNAMVADLVARINYGPDNCGGYNNPAIIRDQNPGYTSAEIAKFAAAGICPAGEAFTIYDEYTNAATRSIAGQDIGIYYDISTEVGDFNITVNHSETTEFEQKPTNAYQALVDAQASGVIPFDITFAGFGNLAGLDGNYVEKTSVKFNYRVGDLGVQLSSLRKGEFYHSSETRSDGTRYVIPSMTTVNASVYYWFDIGDQKARVKFAVKNLEDERAPLADRFYGFFADAHQDYGRNFYLDIKVKF
;
A
#
# COMPACT_ATOMS: atom_id res chain seq x y z
N ASP A 1 -3.47 -8.42 21.56
CA ASP A 1 -3.40 -7.44 22.65
C ASP A 1 -2.02 -6.80 22.69
N LEU A 2 -1.96 -5.49 22.68
CA LEU A 2 -0.74 -4.70 22.84
C LEU A 2 -0.88 -3.85 24.11
N THR A 3 0.06 -3.95 25.03
CA THR A 3 0.16 -3.07 26.19
C THR A 3 1.50 -2.36 26.16
N GLU A 4 1.49 -1.05 26.20
CA GLU A 4 2.68 -0.21 26.14
C GLU A 4 2.73 0.80 27.27
N ASN A 5 3.95 1.05 27.76
CA ASN A 5 4.24 2.16 28.67
C ASN A 5 4.39 3.45 27.84
N ARG A 6 3.50 4.41 28.04
CA ARG A 6 3.50 5.69 27.31
C ARG A 6 3.45 6.87 28.27
N LEU A 7 3.88 8.03 27.81
CA LEU A 7 3.74 9.27 28.57
C LEU A 7 2.34 9.84 28.41
N SER A 8 1.64 10.11 29.52
CA SER A 8 0.40 10.86 29.53
C SER A 8 0.66 12.36 29.43
N ASN A 9 0.00 13.02 28.49
CA ASN A 9 0.09 14.47 28.32
C ASN A 9 -0.40 15.21 29.57
N SER A 10 -1.52 14.79 30.15
CA SER A 10 -2.10 15.42 31.35
C SER A 10 -1.21 15.29 32.57
N LEU A 11 -0.68 14.07 32.83
CA LEU A 11 0.20 13.84 33.97
C LEU A 11 1.56 14.51 33.81
N LEU A 12 2.12 14.51 32.60
CA LEU A 12 3.37 15.20 32.29
C LEU A 12 3.22 16.71 32.54
N GLN A 13 2.15 17.32 32.02
CA GLN A 13 1.90 18.73 32.20
C GLN A 13 1.63 19.09 33.66
N ALA A 14 0.87 18.27 34.39
CA ALA A 14 0.66 18.46 35.82
C ALA A 14 1.97 18.42 36.59
N GLY A 15 2.84 17.44 36.31
CA GLY A 15 4.14 17.33 36.98
C GLY A 15 5.13 18.45 36.61
N LEU A 16 5.09 18.97 35.37
CA LEU A 16 5.90 20.11 34.95
C LEU A 16 5.46 21.44 35.59
N ASN A 17 4.16 21.58 35.89
CA ASN A 17 3.59 22.76 36.52
C ASN A 17 3.56 22.68 38.07
N ASP A 18 3.96 21.55 38.66
CA ASP A 18 4.06 21.39 40.10
C ASP A 18 5.19 22.26 40.67
N SER A 19 4.89 23.04 41.69
CA SER A 19 5.87 23.89 42.39
C SER A 19 6.48 23.22 43.63
N THR A 20 6.14 21.96 43.90
CA THR A 20 6.63 21.19 45.05
C THR A 20 7.83 20.34 44.72
N SER A 21 8.34 19.60 45.70
CA SER A 21 9.41 18.62 45.49
C SER A 21 9.01 17.43 44.62
N SER A 22 7.72 17.30 44.30
CA SER A 22 7.18 16.28 43.41
C SER A 22 7.19 16.69 41.92
N ALA A 23 7.68 17.90 41.60
CA ALA A 23 7.78 18.41 40.24
C ALA A 23 8.63 17.50 39.34
N ILE A 24 8.18 17.30 38.11
CA ILE A 24 8.96 16.57 37.10
C ILE A 24 10.11 17.43 36.61
N ASN A 25 11.34 16.97 36.82
CA ASN A 25 12.55 17.63 36.33
C ASN A 25 13.06 16.95 35.05
N ILE A 26 12.73 17.50 33.88
CA ILE A 26 13.17 16.98 32.56
C ILE A 26 14.69 17.14 32.34
N PHE A 27 15.39 17.95 33.14
CA PHE A 27 16.83 18.13 33.09
C PHE A 27 17.57 17.23 34.07
N SER A 28 16.89 16.29 34.73
CA SER A 28 17.49 15.30 35.61
C SER A 28 18.50 14.44 34.86
N ALA A 29 19.61 14.08 35.51
CA ALA A 29 20.54 13.10 34.97
C ALA A 29 19.91 11.70 34.77
N ASP A 30 18.87 11.39 35.55
CA ASP A 30 18.03 10.20 35.38
C ASP A 30 16.61 10.61 34.92
N VAL A 31 16.49 10.90 33.63
CA VAL A 31 15.23 11.34 33.01
C VAL A 31 14.15 10.26 33.12
N LYS A 32 14.51 8.99 33.06
CA LYS A 32 13.55 7.88 33.15
C LYS A 32 12.83 7.87 34.51
N THR A 33 13.58 7.98 35.59
CA THR A 33 13.00 8.06 36.94
C THR A 33 12.21 9.36 37.14
N ALA A 34 12.68 10.47 36.58
CA ALA A 34 11.99 11.76 36.69
C ALA A 34 10.62 11.75 35.97
N LEU A 35 10.51 11.05 34.83
CA LEU A 35 9.26 10.94 34.05
C LEU A 35 8.32 9.82 34.54
N ALA A 36 8.76 8.95 35.44
CA ALA A 36 7.98 7.81 35.91
C ALA A 36 6.56 8.18 36.40
N PRO A 37 6.32 9.33 37.07
CA PRO A 37 4.96 9.72 37.50
C PRO A 37 3.98 10.02 36.36
N ALA A 38 4.51 10.31 35.15
CA ALA A 38 3.71 10.58 33.96
C ALA A 38 3.57 9.37 33.02
N ILE A 39 4.17 8.23 33.36
CA ILE A 39 4.05 7.00 32.58
C ILE A 39 2.75 6.30 32.95
N VAL A 40 1.99 5.91 31.92
CA VAL A 40 0.76 5.13 32.00
C VAL A 40 0.86 3.90 31.11
N ASP A 41 0.22 2.83 31.53
CA ASP A 41 -0.01 1.67 30.67
C ASP A 41 -1.23 1.95 29.81
N VAL A 42 -1.10 1.78 28.52
CA VAL A 42 -2.20 1.88 27.56
C VAL A 42 -2.30 0.56 26.78
N SER A 43 -3.52 0.14 26.50
CA SER A 43 -3.79 -1.10 25.79
C SER A 43 -4.51 -0.85 24.47
N ARG A 44 -4.34 -1.78 23.54
CA ARG A 44 -5.12 -1.89 22.33
C ARG A 44 -5.39 -3.37 22.04
N ASN A 45 -6.66 -3.68 21.85
CA ASN A 45 -7.14 -5.03 21.61
C ASN A 45 -7.72 -5.09 20.19
N ASP A 46 -6.93 -5.58 19.24
CA ASP A 46 -7.39 -5.84 17.88
C ASP A 46 -7.83 -7.30 17.78
N THR A 47 -9.05 -7.53 17.33
CA THR A 47 -9.57 -8.86 17.07
C THR A 47 -10.01 -8.96 15.61
N SER A 48 -9.57 -10.01 14.93
CA SER A 48 -10.03 -10.34 13.60
C SER A 48 -10.39 -11.82 13.56
N GLU A 49 -11.61 -12.11 13.12
CA GLU A 49 -12.11 -13.48 13.01
C GLU A 49 -12.55 -13.74 11.58
N LEU A 50 -12.21 -14.94 11.08
CA LEU A 50 -12.64 -15.44 9.80
C LEU A 50 -13.17 -16.86 9.97
N ASN A 51 -14.44 -17.07 9.64
CA ASN A 51 -15.08 -18.37 9.61
C ASN A 51 -15.48 -18.69 8.17
N THR A 52 -15.03 -19.83 7.66
CA THR A 52 -15.32 -20.26 6.30
C THR A 52 -15.91 -21.66 6.31
N PHE A 53 -16.98 -21.86 5.56
CA PHE A 53 -17.50 -23.17 5.22
C PHE A 53 -17.51 -23.30 3.70
N ASP A 54 -16.89 -24.34 3.16
CA ASP A 54 -16.89 -24.61 1.73
C ASP A 54 -17.32 -26.05 1.42
N PHE A 55 -18.02 -26.19 0.33
CA PHE A 55 -18.39 -27.46 -0.28
C PHE A 55 -17.98 -27.46 -1.75
N LYS A 56 -17.26 -28.52 -2.16
CA LYS A 56 -16.81 -28.70 -3.54
C LYS A 56 -17.15 -30.09 -4.02
N MET A 57 -17.65 -30.18 -5.24
CA MET A 57 -17.89 -31.43 -5.94
C MET A 57 -17.14 -31.42 -7.26
N THR A 58 -16.31 -32.42 -7.48
CA THR A 58 -15.48 -32.54 -8.68
C THR A 58 -15.82 -33.83 -9.41
N ASN A 59 -15.98 -33.73 -10.71
CA ASN A 59 -16.04 -34.88 -11.60
C ASN A 59 -15.02 -34.69 -12.74
N PRO A 60 -13.95 -35.53 -12.82
CA PRO A 60 -12.94 -35.41 -13.86
C PRO A 60 -13.44 -35.81 -15.25
N GLU A 61 -14.60 -36.47 -15.35
CA GLU A 61 -15.17 -36.98 -16.57
C GLU A 61 -16.70 -36.81 -16.61
N VAL A 62 -17.14 -35.56 -16.82
CA VAL A 62 -18.57 -35.25 -16.92
C VAL A 62 -19.12 -35.73 -18.26
N PHE A 63 -18.38 -35.55 -19.33
CA PHE A 63 -18.60 -36.08 -20.67
C PHE A 63 -17.28 -36.16 -21.44
N ASN A 64 -17.29 -36.93 -22.54
CA ASN A 64 -16.10 -37.13 -23.38
C ASN A 64 -16.19 -36.30 -24.65
N MET A 65 -15.12 -35.58 -24.95
CA MET A 65 -14.85 -34.97 -26.25
C MET A 65 -13.94 -35.91 -27.07
N PRO A 66 -13.81 -35.71 -28.38
CA PRO A 66 -12.91 -36.54 -29.20
C PRO A 66 -11.44 -36.55 -28.70
N ALA A 67 -11.01 -35.52 -27.99
CA ALA A 67 -9.65 -35.37 -27.48
C ALA A 67 -9.49 -35.84 -26.02
N GLY A 68 -10.56 -36.20 -25.34
CA GLY A 68 -10.49 -36.72 -23.97
C GLY A 68 -11.65 -36.27 -23.08
N PRO A 69 -11.62 -36.64 -21.80
CA PRO A 69 -12.69 -36.31 -20.85
C PRO A 69 -12.67 -34.83 -20.46
N VAL A 70 -13.88 -34.27 -20.25
CA VAL A 70 -14.09 -32.93 -19.71
C VAL A 70 -14.26 -33.01 -18.22
N GLY A 71 -13.37 -32.34 -17.48
CA GLY A 71 -13.45 -32.22 -16.03
C GLY A 71 -14.27 -30.99 -15.62
N MET A 72 -15.07 -31.14 -14.55
CA MET A 72 -15.87 -30.05 -13.98
C MET A 72 -15.80 -30.05 -12.46
N LEU A 73 -15.74 -28.85 -11.89
CA LEU A 73 -15.88 -28.58 -10.46
C LEU A 73 -17.01 -27.58 -10.27
N VAL A 74 -17.87 -27.82 -9.26
CA VAL A 74 -18.84 -26.85 -8.77
C VAL A 74 -18.71 -26.72 -7.27
N GLY A 75 -18.97 -25.54 -6.73
CA GLY A 75 -18.82 -25.33 -5.31
C GLY A 75 -19.68 -24.19 -4.77
N PHE A 76 -19.82 -24.22 -3.46
CA PHE A 76 -20.45 -23.20 -2.63
C PHE A 76 -19.50 -22.84 -1.49
N GLU A 77 -19.44 -21.57 -1.13
CA GLU A 77 -18.68 -21.07 0.03
C GLU A 77 -19.55 -20.08 0.80
N TYR A 78 -19.56 -20.23 2.11
CA TYR A 78 -20.04 -19.22 3.06
C TYR A 78 -18.85 -18.72 3.86
N ARG A 79 -18.64 -17.41 3.91
CA ARG A 79 -17.59 -16.74 4.68
C ARG A 79 -18.19 -15.69 5.59
N SER A 80 -17.78 -15.68 6.85
CA SER A 80 -18.10 -14.61 7.81
C SER A 80 -16.79 -14.06 8.36
N GLU A 81 -16.59 -12.77 8.19
CA GLU A 81 -15.44 -12.03 8.70
C GLU A 81 -15.89 -10.93 9.66
N SER A 82 -15.13 -10.70 10.72
CA SER A 82 -15.35 -9.61 11.65
C SER A 82 -14.04 -8.97 12.06
N TYR A 83 -14.11 -7.71 12.41
CA TYR A 83 -12.99 -6.91 12.87
C TYR A 83 -13.47 -6.04 14.05
N SER A 84 -12.64 -5.91 15.08
CA SER A 84 -12.84 -5.00 16.21
C SER A 84 -11.50 -4.42 16.62
N ASP A 85 -11.42 -3.10 16.73
CA ASP A 85 -10.29 -2.34 17.27
C ASP A 85 -10.80 -1.59 18.51
N ASP A 86 -10.39 -2.05 19.71
CA ASP A 86 -10.75 -1.52 21.03
C ASP A 86 -9.49 -0.90 21.66
N ARG A 87 -9.52 0.39 21.89
CA ARG A 87 -8.38 1.19 22.33
C ARG A 87 -8.59 1.72 23.74
N ASP A 88 -7.48 1.91 24.46
CA ASP A 88 -7.49 2.61 25.74
C ASP A 88 -8.18 3.98 25.60
N PRO A 89 -8.99 4.40 26.58
CA PRO A 89 -9.68 5.70 26.59
C PRO A 89 -8.76 6.92 26.37
N ARG A 90 -7.46 6.80 26.58
CA ARG A 90 -6.47 7.83 26.26
C ARG A 90 -6.08 7.88 24.79
N LEU A 91 -6.40 6.83 24.04
CA LEU A 91 -6.09 6.69 22.61
C LEU A 91 -7.32 6.84 21.72
N ASP A 92 -8.53 6.53 22.22
CA ASP A 92 -9.79 6.61 21.47
C ASP A 92 -10.42 8.01 21.46
N GLY A 93 -9.96 8.90 22.36
CA GLY A 93 -10.48 10.26 22.52
C GLY A 93 -11.53 10.40 23.63
N THR A 94 -11.86 9.34 24.38
CA THR A 94 -12.73 9.41 25.56
C THR A 94 -12.11 10.28 26.63
N ILE A 95 -10.81 10.16 26.88
CA ILE A 95 -10.04 11.05 27.75
C ILE A 95 -9.38 12.11 26.85
N GLN A 96 -9.97 13.30 26.82
CA GLN A 96 -9.46 14.43 26.06
C GLN A 96 -8.35 15.14 26.84
N PHE A 97 -7.30 15.53 26.11
CA PHE A 97 -6.25 16.36 26.68
C PHE A 97 -6.74 17.80 26.88
N GLN A 98 -6.55 18.34 28.08
CA GLN A 98 -6.76 19.74 28.39
C GLN A 98 -5.45 20.39 28.84
N SER A 99 -5.13 21.54 28.27
CA SER A 99 -3.95 22.32 28.68
C SER A 99 -4.13 22.86 30.09
N ALA A 100 -3.28 22.46 31.03
CA ALA A 100 -3.27 23.02 32.38
C ALA A 100 -2.86 24.50 32.43
N VAL A 101 -2.20 25.01 31.36
CA VAL A 101 -1.77 26.42 31.25
C VAL A 101 -2.90 27.30 30.74
N THR A 102 -3.62 26.87 29.72
CA THR A 102 -4.67 27.69 29.08
C THR A 102 -6.09 27.29 29.46
N GLY A 103 -6.27 26.09 30.04
CA GLY A 103 -7.59 25.51 30.33
C GLY A 103 -8.36 25.06 29.08
N LEU A 104 -7.76 25.19 27.89
CA LEU A 104 -8.39 24.80 26.62
C LEU A 104 -8.29 23.30 26.42
N GLY A 105 -9.37 22.70 25.94
CA GLY A 105 -9.37 21.32 25.46
C GLY A 105 -8.78 21.23 24.04
N PHE A 106 -8.10 20.12 23.78
CA PHE A 106 -7.54 19.80 22.47
C PHE A 106 -8.14 18.46 21.98
N PRO A 107 -9.32 18.50 21.35
CA PRO A 107 -10.04 17.28 20.95
C PRO A 107 -9.29 16.41 19.93
N PHE A 108 -8.27 16.95 19.29
CA PHE A 108 -7.44 16.25 18.30
C PHE A 108 -6.13 15.69 18.87
N VAL A 109 -5.91 15.87 20.16
CA VAL A 109 -4.72 15.37 20.88
C VAL A 109 -5.17 14.34 21.90
N GLY A 110 -4.67 13.12 21.78
CA GLY A 110 -4.88 12.09 22.79
C GLY A 110 -4.16 12.41 24.10
N ASP A 111 -4.58 11.82 25.19
CA ASP A 111 -3.86 11.97 26.48
C ASP A 111 -2.49 11.27 26.45
N VAL A 112 -2.17 10.52 25.42
CA VAL A 112 -0.84 9.92 25.19
C VAL A 112 0.01 10.83 24.34
N LEU A 113 1.22 11.15 24.80
CA LEU A 113 2.16 12.02 24.10
C LEU A 113 2.45 11.50 22.68
N GLY A 114 2.25 12.36 21.70
CA GLY A 114 2.48 12.06 20.28
C GLY A 114 1.40 11.20 19.64
N SER A 115 0.23 11.02 20.27
CA SER A 115 -0.92 10.33 19.68
C SER A 115 -2.04 11.30 19.31
N SER A 116 -2.78 10.94 18.25
CA SER A 116 -4.05 11.55 17.90
C SER A 116 -5.19 10.56 18.18
N PRO A 117 -6.35 11.00 18.64
CA PRO A 117 -7.46 10.11 18.95
C PRO A 117 -7.90 9.31 17.71
N THR A 118 -8.14 8.02 17.91
CA THR A 118 -8.75 7.15 16.92
C THR A 118 -9.84 6.36 17.61
N VAL A 119 -11.09 6.61 17.24
CA VAL A 119 -12.24 5.96 17.87
C VAL A 119 -12.25 4.45 17.62
N ASP A 120 -12.80 3.73 18.57
CA ASP A 120 -13.04 2.30 18.43
C ASP A 120 -13.90 2.01 17.22
N THR A 121 -13.59 0.91 16.57
CA THR A 121 -14.30 0.50 15.35
C THR A 121 -14.53 -0.99 15.38
N SER A 122 -15.75 -1.41 15.06
CA SER A 122 -16.07 -2.81 14.84
C SER A 122 -16.96 -2.97 13.62
N ALA A 123 -16.75 -4.04 12.86
CA ALA A 123 -17.54 -4.35 11.70
C ALA A 123 -17.58 -5.86 11.44
N LYS A 124 -18.60 -6.30 10.73
CA LYS A 124 -18.79 -7.70 10.34
C LYS A 124 -19.38 -7.76 8.94
N ARG A 125 -18.99 -8.80 8.19
CA ARG A 125 -19.53 -9.12 6.86
C ARG A 125 -19.74 -10.60 6.73
N SER A 126 -20.83 -10.98 6.04
CA SER A 126 -21.06 -12.35 5.59
C SER A 126 -21.18 -12.37 4.07
N THR A 127 -20.56 -13.38 3.44
CA THR A 127 -20.54 -13.51 1.98
C THR A 127 -20.95 -14.93 1.61
N ASN A 128 -21.92 -15.05 0.69
CA ASN A 128 -22.25 -16.29 0.04
C ASN A 128 -21.63 -16.33 -1.36
N SER A 129 -21.07 -17.45 -1.76
CA SER A 129 -20.46 -17.60 -3.08
C SER A 129 -20.84 -18.92 -3.73
N VAL A 130 -21.04 -18.88 -5.04
CA VAL A 130 -21.18 -20.08 -5.87
C VAL A 130 -20.17 -19.99 -7.02
N PHE A 131 -19.58 -21.12 -7.39
CA PHE A 131 -18.57 -21.15 -8.45
C PHE A 131 -18.58 -22.46 -9.21
N ALA A 132 -18.12 -22.37 -10.47
CA ALA A 132 -17.92 -23.51 -11.34
C ALA A 132 -16.65 -23.35 -12.15
N GLU A 133 -15.95 -24.47 -12.39
CA GLU A 133 -14.77 -24.55 -13.23
C GLU A 133 -14.90 -25.73 -14.18
N MET A 134 -14.37 -25.58 -15.40
CA MET A 134 -14.39 -26.62 -16.44
C MET A 134 -13.05 -26.62 -17.17
N VAL A 135 -12.49 -27.80 -17.37
CA VAL A 135 -11.29 -28.06 -18.16
C VAL A 135 -11.65 -28.96 -19.32
N MET A 136 -11.32 -28.51 -20.53
CA MET A 136 -11.72 -29.18 -21.78
C MET A 136 -10.52 -29.42 -22.70
N PRO A 137 -10.18 -30.67 -23.01
CA PRO A 137 -9.23 -30.99 -24.08
C PRO A 137 -9.91 -30.77 -25.45
N LEU A 138 -9.60 -29.65 -26.11
CA LEU A 138 -10.18 -29.33 -27.44
C LEU A 138 -9.59 -30.20 -28.54
N THR A 139 -8.28 -30.44 -28.45
CA THR A 139 -7.52 -31.37 -29.28
C THR A 139 -6.43 -32.04 -28.45
N ASN A 140 -5.70 -33.00 -29.00
CA ASN A 140 -4.53 -33.61 -28.33
C ASN A 140 -3.40 -32.62 -28.00
N LYS A 141 -3.49 -31.37 -28.51
CA LYS A 141 -2.50 -30.29 -28.36
C LYS A 141 -3.11 -28.99 -27.84
N MET A 142 -4.41 -28.97 -27.57
CA MET A 142 -5.10 -27.76 -27.12
C MET A 142 -6.01 -28.08 -25.95
N GLU A 143 -5.88 -27.30 -24.89
CA GLU A 143 -6.73 -27.36 -23.71
C GLU A 143 -7.32 -25.98 -23.43
N ALA A 144 -8.61 -25.93 -23.11
CA ALA A 144 -9.29 -24.72 -22.66
C ALA A 144 -9.77 -24.88 -21.23
N GLN A 145 -9.70 -23.79 -20.46
CA GLN A 145 -10.22 -23.70 -19.11
C GLN A 145 -11.24 -22.55 -19.04
N PHE A 146 -12.38 -22.82 -18.39
CA PHE A 146 -13.37 -21.80 -18.03
C PHE A 146 -13.65 -21.85 -16.55
N ALA A 147 -13.80 -20.70 -15.93
CA ALA A 147 -14.23 -20.56 -14.54
C ALA A 147 -15.18 -19.39 -14.39
N MET A 148 -16.13 -19.51 -13.46
CA MET A 148 -17.06 -18.44 -13.09
C MET A 148 -17.35 -18.52 -11.61
N ARG A 149 -17.41 -17.34 -10.95
CA ARG A 149 -17.76 -17.21 -9.53
C ARG A 149 -18.68 -16.01 -9.33
N HIS A 150 -19.74 -16.23 -8.57
CA HIS A 150 -20.62 -15.18 -8.07
C HIS A 150 -20.47 -15.07 -6.57
N GLU A 151 -20.28 -13.86 -6.05
CA GLU A 151 -20.22 -13.55 -4.62
C GLU A 151 -21.26 -12.51 -4.26
N ASP A 152 -21.93 -12.73 -3.12
CA ASP A 152 -22.99 -11.87 -2.59
C ASP A 152 -22.67 -11.52 -1.12
N PRO A 153 -21.88 -10.45 -0.88
CA PRO A 153 -21.66 -9.90 0.45
C PRO A 153 -22.90 -9.14 0.92
N ASP A 154 -23.13 -9.14 2.26
CA ASP A 154 -24.32 -8.50 2.87
C ASP A 154 -24.19 -6.97 3.05
N ASP A 155 -23.00 -6.39 2.86
CA ASP A 155 -22.71 -4.98 3.12
C ASP A 155 -22.27 -4.18 1.87
N THR A 156 -22.18 -4.80 0.70
CA THR A 156 -21.84 -4.13 -0.56
C THR A 156 -22.46 -4.86 -1.75
N LYS A 157 -22.24 -4.38 -2.97
CA LYS A 157 -22.79 -5.00 -4.18
C LYS A 157 -22.20 -6.38 -4.45
N SER A 158 -23.06 -7.30 -4.89
CA SER A 158 -22.64 -8.60 -5.42
C SER A 158 -21.81 -8.44 -6.70
N SER A 159 -20.91 -9.40 -6.95
CA SER A 159 -20.05 -9.40 -8.12
C SER A 159 -19.98 -10.78 -8.76
N THR A 160 -19.88 -10.80 -10.09
CA THR A 160 -19.70 -12.03 -10.87
C THR A 160 -18.43 -11.90 -11.70
N VAL A 161 -17.53 -12.85 -11.54
CA VAL A 161 -16.26 -12.88 -12.26
C VAL A 161 -16.11 -14.18 -13.05
N TRP A 162 -15.32 -14.11 -14.11
CA TRP A 162 -15.09 -15.25 -14.99
C TRP A 162 -13.63 -15.28 -15.47
N LYS A 163 -13.21 -16.45 -15.94
CA LYS A 163 -11.92 -16.68 -16.60
C LYS A 163 -12.10 -17.60 -17.79
N ALA A 164 -11.45 -17.27 -18.90
CA ALA A 164 -11.22 -18.16 -20.03
C ALA A 164 -9.70 -18.22 -20.29
N ALA A 165 -9.17 -19.43 -20.45
CA ALA A 165 -7.77 -19.63 -20.76
C ALA A 165 -7.61 -20.72 -21.83
N LEU A 166 -6.54 -20.60 -22.63
CA LEU A 166 -6.18 -21.54 -23.68
C LEU A 166 -4.69 -21.84 -23.61
N GLY A 167 -4.36 -23.14 -23.63
CA GLY A 167 -3.02 -23.66 -23.88
C GLY A 167 -2.99 -24.38 -25.22
N TRP A 168 -1.97 -24.10 -26.06
CA TRP A 168 -1.79 -24.72 -27.36
C TRP A 168 -0.34 -25.10 -27.62
N GLU A 169 -0.06 -26.40 -27.71
CA GLU A 169 1.22 -26.95 -28.13
C GLU A 169 1.36 -26.80 -29.66
N ILE A 170 1.92 -25.67 -30.12
CA ILE A 170 2.12 -25.38 -31.54
C ILE A 170 3.23 -26.23 -32.17
N ALA A 171 4.19 -26.64 -31.34
CA ALA A 171 5.29 -27.54 -31.66
C ALA A 171 5.61 -28.42 -30.44
N ASN A 172 6.37 -29.49 -30.62
CA ASN A 172 6.69 -30.40 -29.50
C ASN A 172 7.40 -29.69 -28.32
N ASP A 173 8.13 -28.61 -28.61
CA ASP A 173 8.92 -27.87 -27.62
C ASP A 173 8.32 -26.51 -27.25
N VAL A 174 7.17 -26.12 -27.84
CA VAL A 174 6.59 -24.78 -27.66
C VAL A 174 5.12 -24.86 -27.32
N LEU A 175 4.78 -24.37 -26.14
CA LEU A 175 3.41 -24.12 -25.68
C LEU A 175 3.10 -22.63 -25.74
N LEU A 176 2.10 -22.23 -26.51
CA LEU A 176 1.48 -20.91 -26.39
C LEU A 176 0.39 -20.96 -25.31
N ARG A 177 0.28 -19.89 -24.54
CA ARG A 177 -0.77 -19.74 -23.55
C ARG A 177 -1.37 -18.35 -23.58
N GLY A 178 -2.67 -18.27 -23.26
CA GLY A 178 -3.34 -16.98 -23.15
C GLY A 178 -4.54 -17.08 -22.23
N SER A 179 -4.85 -16.01 -21.54
CA SER A 179 -6.03 -15.93 -20.68
C SER A 179 -6.64 -14.55 -20.69
N LYS A 180 -7.98 -14.52 -20.52
CA LYS A 180 -8.72 -13.33 -20.17
C LYS A 180 -9.60 -13.64 -18.97
N SER A 181 -9.62 -12.73 -17.98
CA SER A 181 -10.43 -12.90 -16.78
C SER A 181 -10.85 -11.55 -16.22
N THR A 182 -11.96 -11.58 -15.47
CA THR A 182 -12.35 -10.48 -14.59
C THR A 182 -12.03 -10.88 -13.15
N SER A 183 -11.80 -9.90 -12.28
CA SER A 183 -11.73 -10.11 -10.84
C SER A 183 -12.32 -8.91 -10.10
N PHE A 184 -12.58 -9.06 -8.82
CA PHE A 184 -13.07 -7.96 -7.98
C PHE A 184 -12.48 -8.04 -6.59
N ARG A 185 -12.55 -6.93 -5.88
CA ARG A 185 -12.17 -6.82 -4.48
C ARG A 185 -13.17 -5.93 -3.75
N VAL A 186 -13.89 -6.49 -2.80
CA VAL A 186 -14.77 -5.68 -1.93
C VAL A 186 -13.95 -4.73 -1.04
N PRO A 187 -14.48 -3.55 -0.66
CA PRO A 187 -13.86 -2.69 0.34
C PRO A 187 -13.59 -3.51 1.61
N ASN A 188 -12.45 -3.34 2.26
CA ASN A 188 -12.26 -3.99 3.54
C ASN A 188 -13.13 -3.34 4.62
N LEU A 189 -13.35 -4.05 5.75
CA LEU A 189 -14.23 -3.59 6.81
C LEU A 189 -13.84 -2.22 7.39
N ILE A 190 -12.55 -1.90 7.40
CA ILE A 190 -12.05 -0.59 7.85
C ILE A 190 -12.39 0.50 6.81
N GLN A 191 -12.16 0.25 5.52
CA GLN A 191 -12.47 1.21 4.46
C GLN A 191 -13.96 1.56 4.41
N ALA A 192 -14.82 0.59 4.70
CA ALA A 192 -16.27 0.79 4.70
C ALA A 192 -16.79 1.41 6.00
N ASN A 193 -16.23 1.05 7.18
CA ASN A 193 -16.89 1.28 8.46
C ASN A 193 -16.09 2.15 9.46
N GLN A 194 -14.85 2.54 9.17
CA GLN A 194 -14.05 3.37 10.08
C GLN A 194 -14.75 4.72 10.30
N LEU A 195 -15.13 5.03 11.54
CA LEU A 195 -15.76 6.31 11.85
C LEU A 195 -14.82 7.48 11.56
N TYR A 196 -13.64 7.48 12.18
CA TYR A 196 -12.53 8.34 11.79
C TYR A 196 -11.21 7.92 12.42
N VAL A 197 -10.12 8.24 11.71
CA VAL A 197 -8.76 8.22 12.25
C VAL A 197 -8.23 9.64 12.20
N THR A 198 -7.92 10.21 13.35
CA THR A 198 -7.33 11.54 13.42
C THR A 198 -5.86 11.49 13.04
N ARG A 199 -5.43 12.41 12.18
CA ARG A 199 -4.05 12.58 11.75
C ARG A 199 -3.65 14.04 11.88
N SER A 200 -2.47 14.27 12.44
CA SER A 200 -1.85 15.59 12.51
C SER A 200 -0.68 15.66 11.53
N GLY A 201 -0.48 16.79 10.89
CA GLY A 201 0.64 16.99 9.99
C GLY A 201 0.60 18.32 9.27
N ASN A 202 1.72 18.72 8.70
CA ASN A 202 1.79 19.93 7.91
C ASN A 202 1.03 19.78 6.59
N VAL A 203 0.43 20.88 6.13
CA VAL A 203 -0.17 21.02 4.82
C VAL A 203 0.32 22.32 4.20
N ASP A 204 0.50 22.30 2.88
CA ASP A 204 0.73 23.50 2.09
C ASP A 204 -0.65 24.07 1.73
N ASP A 205 -0.92 25.31 2.15
CA ASP A 205 -2.21 25.95 1.87
C ASP A 205 -2.17 26.66 0.53
N ALA A 206 -2.79 26.05 -0.46
CA ALA A 206 -2.86 26.59 -1.82
C ALA A 206 -3.50 27.99 -1.89
N VAL A 207 -4.39 28.34 -0.94
CA VAL A 207 -4.98 29.68 -0.85
C VAL A 207 -3.95 30.69 -0.37
N GLY A 208 -3.16 30.34 0.65
CA GLY A 208 -2.07 31.18 1.15
C GLY A 208 -1.01 31.43 0.07
N GLU A 209 -0.59 30.38 -0.63
CA GLU A 209 0.36 30.48 -1.75
C GLU A 209 -0.19 31.35 -2.90
N PHE A 210 -1.49 31.22 -3.21
CA PHE A 210 -2.14 31.98 -4.28
C PHE A 210 -2.24 33.49 -3.99
N VAL A 211 -2.48 33.84 -2.73
CA VAL A 211 -2.57 35.25 -2.30
C VAL A 211 -1.20 35.88 -2.09
N GLY A 212 -0.21 35.08 -1.76
CA GLY A 212 1.18 35.44 -1.50
C GLY A 212 1.61 34.97 -0.13
N ALA A 213 2.67 34.18 -0.10
CA ALA A 213 3.20 33.52 1.12
C ALA A 213 3.35 34.48 2.31
N ASN A 214 2.96 34.03 3.49
CA ASN A 214 3.05 34.73 4.78
C ASN A 214 2.22 36.02 4.91
N ASP A 215 1.26 36.28 4.00
CA ASP A 215 0.45 37.48 4.13
C ASP A 215 -0.79 37.47 3.21
N PRO A 216 -2.00 37.44 3.75
CA PRO A 216 -2.38 37.43 5.17
C PRO A 216 -2.48 36.04 5.80
N LEU A 217 -2.34 34.98 5.01
CA LEU A 217 -2.45 33.56 5.41
C LEU A 217 -1.13 32.87 5.17
N ASP A 218 -0.62 32.14 6.16
CA ASP A 218 0.56 31.29 5.99
C ASP A 218 0.33 30.23 4.91
N ASP A 219 1.36 29.97 4.11
CA ASP A 219 1.32 28.97 3.05
C ASP A 219 1.54 27.53 3.56
N ARG A 220 2.12 27.38 4.78
CA ARG A 220 2.38 26.06 5.38
C ARG A 220 2.24 26.07 6.88
N TYR A 221 1.33 25.24 7.39
CA TYR A 221 1.08 25.07 8.83
C TYR A 221 0.57 23.67 9.17
N GLN A 222 0.52 23.37 10.47
CA GLN A 222 0.02 22.08 10.97
C GLN A 222 -1.50 22.08 11.06
N ILE A 223 -2.13 21.04 10.50
CA ILE A 223 -3.57 20.83 10.59
C ILE A 223 -3.90 19.44 11.15
N GLN A 224 -5.16 19.29 11.53
CA GLN A 224 -5.78 18.00 11.80
C GLN A 224 -6.53 17.50 10.57
N SER A 225 -6.49 16.21 10.31
CA SER A 225 -7.31 15.58 9.28
C SER A 225 -7.96 14.32 9.81
N TYR A 226 -9.19 14.09 9.40
CA TYR A 226 -9.93 12.87 9.66
C TYR A 226 -9.95 12.01 8.43
N ARG A 227 -9.40 10.79 8.55
CA ARG A 227 -9.64 9.76 7.56
C ARG A 227 -10.92 9.02 7.95
N ILE A 228 -11.88 8.97 7.03
CA ILE A 228 -13.23 8.45 7.29
C ILE A 228 -13.49 7.28 6.33
N GLY A 229 -14.09 6.21 6.86
CA GLY A 229 -14.63 5.12 6.06
C GLY A 229 -15.87 5.56 5.29
N ASN A 230 -16.18 4.84 4.22
CA ASN A 230 -17.34 5.12 3.38
C ASN A 230 -18.11 3.83 3.09
N PRO A 231 -19.32 3.66 3.64
CA PRO A 231 -20.13 2.47 3.41
C PRO A 231 -20.70 2.38 1.99
N GLU A 232 -20.67 3.48 1.22
CA GLU A 232 -21.17 3.51 -0.17
C GLU A 232 -20.10 3.09 -1.20
N LEU A 233 -18.93 2.62 -0.74
CA LEU A 233 -17.87 2.16 -1.62
C LEU A 233 -18.32 0.98 -2.47
N LEU A 234 -18.07 1.09 -3.75
CA LEU A 234 -18.24 0.00 -4.69
C LEU A 234 -17.05 -0.95 -4.64
N PRO A 235 -17.25 -2.24 -4.94
CA PRO A 235 -16.13 -3.14 -5.19
C PRO A 235 -15.21 -2.60 -6.30
N GLU A 236 -13.91 -2.79 -6.12
CA GLU A 236 -12.97 -2.63 -7.22
C GLU A 236 -13.17 -3.80 -8.18
N GLU A 237 -13.21 -3.53 -9.46
CA GLU A 237 -13.33 -4.55 -10.51
C GLU A 237 -12.09 -4.49 -11.40
N SER A 238 -11.68 -5.62 -11.98
CA SER A 238 -10.59 -5.61 -12.95
C SER A 238 -10.81 -6.56 -14.12
N ASP A 239 -10.31 -6.11 -15.27
CA ASP A 239 -10.08 -6.90 -16.47
C ASP A 239 -8.60 -7.27 -16.58
N ASN A 240 -8.33 -8.58 -16.70
CA ASN A 240 -6.98 -9.11 -16.76
C ASN A 240 -6.80 -9.85 -18.08
N THR A 241 -5.73 -9.56 -18.79
CA THR A 241 -5.34 -10.26 -20.01
C THR A 241 -3.89 -10.67 -19.91
N SER A 242 -3.57 -11.90 -20.27
CA SER A 242 -2.19 -12.36 -20.41
C SER A 242 -2.04 -13.27 -21.62
N TRP A 243 -0.87 -13.23 -22.22
CA TRP A 243 -0.48 -14.17 -23.26
C TRP A 243 1.03 -14.36 -23.24
N GLY A 244 1.50 -15.52 -23.67
CA GLY A 244 2.91 -15.84 -23.62
C GLY A 244 3.22 -17.20 -24.19
N PHE A 245 4.46 -17.61 -24.02
CA PHE A 245 4.90 -18.93 -24.42
C PHE A 245 5.79 -19.59 -23.38
N VAL A 246 5.84 -20.91 -23.44
CA VAL A 246 6.81 -21.75 -22.75
C VAL A 246 7.58 -22.53 -23.79
N TRP A 247 8.91 -22.42 -23.76
CA TRP A 247 9.80 -23.14 -24.66
C TRP A 247 10.69 -24.08 -23.85
N THR A 248 10.59 -25.39 -24.19
CA THR A 248 11.33 -26.47 -23.54
C THR A 248 12.09 -27.26 -24.62
N PRO A 249 13.26 -26.75 -25.08
CA PRO A 249 13.98 -27.31 -26.23
C PRO A 249 14.44 -28.75 -25.92
N SER A 250 14.03 -29.71 -26.75
CA SER A 250 14.37 -31.13 -26.61
C SER A 250 15.86 -31.42 -26.76
N ASN A 251 16.62 -30.52 -27.42
CA ASN A 251 18.06 -30.62 -27.59
C ASN A 251 18.88 -30.02 -26.44
N ILE A 252 18.25 -29.36 -25.46
CA ILE A 252 18.88 -28.83 -24.26
C ILE A 252 18.06 -29.31 -23.06
N GLU A 253 18.37 -30.51 -22.62
CA GLU A 253 17.65 -31.16 -21.50
C GLU A 253 17.68 -30.28 -20.25
N GLY A 254 16.52 -30.14 -19.60
CA GLY A 254 16.35 -29.35 -18.37
C GLY A 254 16.19 -27.84 -18.55
N LEU A 255 16.28 -27.30 -19.78
CA LEU A 255 16.03 -25.89 -20.03
C LEU A 255 14.53 -25.61 -20.24
N THR A 256 14.03 -24.61 -19.54
CA THR A 256 12.70 -24.02 -19.80
C THR A 256 12.84 -22.52 -19.87
N VAL A 257 12.29 -21.89 -20.89
CA VAL A 257 12.20 -20.43 -21.05
C VAL A 257 10.74 -20.06 -21.15
N THR A 258 10.33 -19.06 -20.36
CA THR A 258 8.98 -18.50 -20.42
C THR A 258 9.06 -17.01 -20.73
N TRP A 259 8.08 -16.53 -21.47
CA TRP A 259 7.83 -15.12 -21.65
C TRP A 259 6.32 -14.91 -21.62
N ASP A 260 5.88 -13.92 -20.84
CA ASP A 260 4.49 -13.53 -20.71
C ASP A 260 4.37 -12.01 -20.79
N ASP A 261 3.39 -11.54 -21.56
CA ASP A 261 2.91 -10.17 -21.59
C ASP A 261 1.56 -10.13 -20.87
N TRP A 262 1.38 -9.18 -19.96
CA TRP A 262 0.18 -9.09 -19.18
C TRP A 262 -0.30 -7.65 -19.00
N ARG A 263 -1.62 -7.49 -18.90
CA ARG A 263 -2.29 -6.23 -18.64
C ARG A 263 -3.43 -6.42 -17.64
N ILE A 264 -3.52 -5.50 -16.68
CA ILE A 264 -4.56 -5.41 -15.67
C ILE A 264 -5.13 -4.00 -15.74
N GLU A 265 -6.43 -3.90 -16.05
CA GLU A 265 -7.19 -2.65 -15.93
C GLU A 265 -8.13 -2.77 -14.75
N LYS A 266 -8.02 -1.88 -13.76
CA LYS A 266 -8.78 -1.90 -12.53
C LYS A 266 -9.62 -0.65 -12.43
N ASP A 267 -10.93 -0.83 -12.31
CA ASP A 267 -11.90 0.24 -12.11
C ASP A 267 -12.32 0.35 -10.65
N ASN A 268 -12.91 1.49 -10.29
CA ASN A 268 -13.37 1.79 -8.93
C ASN A 268 -12.30 1.63 -7.85
N THR A 269 -11.02 1.90 -8.19
CA THR A 269 -9.92 1.78 -7.22
C THR A 269 -10.21 2.62 -5.97
N ILE A 270 -10.16 1.99 -4.80
CA ILE A 270 -10.45 2.66 -3.53
C ILE A 270 -9.23 3.45 -3.10
N VAL A 271 -9.38 4.76 -3.00
CA VAL A 271 -8.33 5.73 -2.65
C VAL A 271 -8.84 6.74 -1.64
N LEU A 272 -7.92 7.52 -1.06
CA LEU A 272 -8.21 8.78 -0.39
C LEU A 272 -7.94 9.91 -1.38
N PHE A 273 -8.76 10.96 -1.35
CA PHE A 273 -8.53 12.14 -2.19
C PHE A 273 -7.22 12.86 -1.80
N GLY A 274 -6.92 12.87 -0.51
CA GLY A 274 -5.69 13.40 0.05
C GLY A 274 -5.77 14.88 0.42
N ARG A 275 -5.06 15.24 1.49
CA ARG A 275 -5.10 16.61 2.06
C ARG A 275 -4.67 17.69 1.09
N THR A 276 -3.57 17.49 0.38
CA THR A 276 -3.05 18.45 -0.61
C THR A 276 -4.07 18.69 -1.71
N ASN A 277 -4.64 17.62 -2.26
CA ASN A 277 -5.67 17.74 -3.31
C ASN A 277 -6.93 18.47 -2.78
N ALA A 278 -7.32 18.24 -1.53
CA ALA A 278 -8.44 18.91 -0.90
C ALA A 278 -8.20 20.43 -0.77
N MET A 279 -6.97 20.84 -0.38
CA MET A 279 -6.60 22.27 -0.30
C MET A 279 -6.60 22.96 -1.67
N VAL A 280 -6.09 22.27 -2.69
CA VAL A 280 -6.11 22.78 -4.07
C VAL A 280 -7.54 22.88 -4.60
N ALA A 281 -8.38 21.89 -4.31
CA ALA A 281 -9.79 21.91 -4.68
C ALA A 281 -10.54 23.08 -4.03
N ASP A 282 -10.21 23.41 -2.77
CA ASP A 282 -10.75 24.57 -2.08
C ASP A 282 -10.35 25.89 -2.77
N LEU A 283 -9.09 26.02 -3.19
CA LEU A 283 -8.63 27.18 -3.97
C LEU A 283 -9.39 27.31 -5.29
N VAL A 284 -9.45 26.23 -6.08
CA VAL A 284 -10.15 26.25 -7.38
C VAL A 284 -11.63 26.58 -7.21
N ALA A 285 -12.28 26.03 -6.19
CA ALA A 285 -13.67 26.37 -5.89
C ALA A 285 -13.84 27.83 -5.50
N ARG A 286 -12.93 28.41 -4.72
CA ARG A 286 -12.93 29.85 -4.36
C ARG A 286 -12.72 30.77 -5.57
N ILE A 287 -11.80 30.40 -6.47
CA ILE A 287 -11.57 31.14 -7.72
C ILE A 287 -12.85 31.14 -8.57
N ASN A 288 -13.47 29.98 -8.75
CA ASN A 288 -14.72 29.85 -9.52
C ASN A 288 -15.90 30.58 -8.88
N TYR A 289 -15.93 30.67 -7.55
CA TYR A 289 -16.98 31.36 -6.80
C TYR A 289 -16.85 32.89 -6.91
N GLY A 290 -15.62 33.39 -6.93
CA GLY A 290 -15.28 34.81 -7.03
C GLY A 290 -15.43 35.56 -5.70
N PRO A 291 -15.04 36.86 -5.68
CA PRO A 291 -14.97 37.67 -4.48
C PRO A 291 -16.31 38.36 -4.09
N ASP A 292 -17.33 38.30 -4.93
CA ASP A 292 -18.52 39.17 -4.79
C ASP A 292 -19.59 38.65 -3.82
N ASN A 293 -19.53 37.37 -3.43
CA ASN A 293 -20.58 36.76 -2.59
C ASN A 293 -20.01 35.82 -1.51
N CYS A 294 -19.02 36.28 -0.77
CA CYS A 294 -18.25 35.47 0.16
C CYS A 294 -19.05 34.79 1.27
N GLY A 295 -20.19 35.34 1.66
CA GLY A 295 -21.05 34.76 2.70
C GLY A 295 -21.74 33.43 2.30
N GLY A 296 -21.76 33.10 1.01
CA GLY A 296 -22.37 31.86 0.50
C GLY A 296 -21.39 30.74 0.22
N TYR A 297 -20.07 30.99 0.31
CA TYR A 297 -19.07 29.95 0.07
C TYR A 297 -18.95 28.98 1.28
N ASN A 298 -19.12 27.70 1.03
CA ASN A 298 -18.92 26.67 2.03
C ASN A 298 -18.29 25.43 1.37
N ASN A 299 -17.23 24.92 1.96
CA ASN A 299 -16.62 23.65 1.59
C ASN A 299 -16.74 22.66 2.77
N PRO A 300 -17.61 21.64 2.70
CA PRO A 300 -17.81 20.73 3.80
C PRO A 300 -16.59 19.84 4.08
N ALA A 301 -15.67 19.68 3.13
CA ALA A 301 -14.47 18.88 3.31
C ALA A 301 -13.37 19.61 4.10
N ILE A 302 -13.45 20.95 4.24
CA ILE A 302 -12.43 21.76 4.93
C ILE A 302 -13.08 22.74 5.87
N ILE A 303 -12.78 22.66 7.15
CA ILE A 303 -13.17 23.67 8.14
C ILE A 303 -12.04 24.67 8.27
N ARG A 304 -12.33 25.93 7.93
CA ARG A 304 -11.41 27.07 8.07
C ARG A 304 -11.86 28.02 9.17
N ASP A 305 -10.91 28.80 9.70
CA ASP A 305 -11.24 29.94 10.56
C ASP A 305 -12.17 30.91 9.83
N GLN A 306 -13.31 31.14 10.45
CA GLN A 306 -14.34 32.05 9.90
C GLN A 306 -14.12 33.50 10.34
N ASN A 307 -13.27 33.73 11.34
CA ASN A 307 -13.02 35.07 11.92
C ASN A 307 -11.51 35.28 12.18
N PRO A 308 -10.67 35.26 11.14
CA PRO A 308 -9.21 35.33 11.31
C PRO A 308 -8.70 36.70 11.78
N GLY A 309 -9.59 37.66 12.00
CA GLY A 309 -9.23 38.97 12.52
C GLY A 309 -8.49 39.86 11.52
N TYR A 310 -8.61 39.57 10.22
CA TYR A 310 -7.92 40.31 9.18
C TYR A 310 -8.29 41.80 9.13
N THR A 311 -7.30 42.65 8.90
CA THR A 311 -7.47 44.09 8.60
C THR A 311 -8.13 44.31 7.24
N SER A 312 -8.66 45.48 6.99
CA SER A 312 -9.21 45.85 5.68
C SER A 312 -8.16 45.75 4.55
N ALA A 313 -6.89 45.98 4.86
CA ALA A 313 -5.79 45.84 3.90
C ALA A 313 -5.52 44.40 3.52
N GLU A 314 -5.57 43.46 4.48
CA GLU A 314 -5.43 42.01 4.25
C GLU A 314 -6.62 41.46 3.47
N ILE A 315 -7.85 41.87 3.81
CA ILE A 315 -9.05 41.47 3.04
C ILE A 315 -8.95 41.97 1.59
N ALA A 316 -8.40 43.18 1.37
CA ALA A 316 -8.21 43.71 0.02
C ALA A 316 -7.23 42.88 -0.85
N LYS A 317 -6.28 42.14 -0.25
CA LYS A 317 -5.38 41.25 -0.98
C LYS A 317 -6.13 40.06 -1.57
N PHE A 318 -7.02 39.40 -0.79
CA PHE A 318 -7.88 38.36 -1.31
C PHE A 318 -8.77 38.85 -2.46
N ALA A 319 -9.34 40.03 -2.32
CA ALA A 319 -10.16 40.62 -3.38
C ALA A 319 -9.32 40.95 -4.64
N ALA A 320 -8.09 41.42 -4.48
CA ALA A 320 -7.16 41.65 -5.58
C ALA A 320 -6.75 40.35 -6.28
N ALA A 321 -6.67 39.23 -5.53
CA ALA A 321 -6.46 37.89 -6.06
C ALA A 321 -7.73 37.25 -6.67
N GLY A 322 -8.89 37.95 -6.60
CA GLY A 322 -10.15 37.49 -7.18
C GLY A 322 -10.87 36.39 -6.39
N ILE A 323 -10.57 36.25 -5.11
CA ILE A 323 -11.16 35.20 -4.24
C ILE A 323 -11.73 35.77 -2.95
N CYS A 324 -12.60 35.02 -2.30
CA CYS A 324 -13.08 35.31 -0.95
C CYS A 324 -11.98 35.12 0.09
N PRO A 325 -11.93 35.96 1.16
CA PRO A 325 -11.04 35.77 2.29
C PRO A 325 -11.19 34.36 2.89
N ALA A 326 -10.06 33.76 3.26
CA ALA A 326 -9.99 32.49 3.92
C ALA A 326 -9.06 32.59 5.13
N GLY A 327 -9.50 32.08 6.29
CA GLY A 327 -8.62 31.83 7.42
C GLY A 327 -7.89 30.51 7.28
N GLU A 328 -6.98 30.20 8.23
CA GLU A 328 -6.30 28.92 8.30
C GLU A 328 -7.29 27.76 8.35
N ALA A 329 -6.93 26.66 7.71
CA ALA A 329 -7.70 25.44 7.81
C ALA A 329 -7.39 24.75 9.14
N PHE A 330 -8.43 24.42 9.90
CA PHE A 330 -8.30 23.66 11.14
C PHE A 330 -8.40 22.16 10.91
N THR A 331 -9.27 21.76 9.98
CA THR A 331 -9.61 20.36 9.76
C THR A 331 -9.89 20.08 8.31
N ILE A 332 -9.40 18.91 7.85
CA ILE A 332 -9.76 18.32 6.55
C ILE A 332 -10.41 16.96 6.81
N TYR A 333 -11.55 16.73 6.16
CA TYR A 333 -12.21 15.42 6.09
C TYR A 333 -11.78 14.73 4.80
N ASP A 334 -11.07 13.60 4.96
CA ASP A 334 -10.49 12.81 3.86
C ASP A 334 -11.18 11.44 3.85
N GLU A 335 -12.23 11.32 3.07
CA GLU A 335 -13.06 10.12 2.98
C GLU A 335 -12.55 9.18 1.89
N TYR A 336 -12.67 7.86 2.13
CA TYR A 336 -12.41 6.88 1.09
C TYR A 336 -13.43 7.02 -0.06
N THR A 337 -12.93 6.97 -1.27
CA THR A 337 -13.75 7.10 -2.48
C THR A 337 -13.27 6.12 -3.56
N ASN A 338 -14.16 5.80 -4.50
CA ASN A 338 -13.78 5.05 -5.68
C ASN A 338 -13.17 6.02 -6.71
N ALA A 339 -11.92 5.78 -7.06
CA ALA A 339 -11.21 6.51 -8.13
C ALA A 339 -11.56 5.94 -9.51
N ALA A 340 -11.07 6.60 -10.55
CA ALA A 340 -11.12 6.11 -11.91
C ALA A 340 -10.16 4.93 -12.13
N THR A 341 -10.07 4.48 -13.38
CA THR A 341 -9.29 3.31 -13.80
C THR A 341 -7.80 3.43 -13.46
N ARG A 342 -7.24 2.33 -12.97
CA ARG A 342 -5.80 2.09 -12.86
C ARG A 342 -5.38 1.04 -13.88
N SER A 343 -4.45 1.36 -14.75
CA SER A 343 -3.87 0.43 -15.73
C SER A 343 -2.47 0.03 -15.30
N ILE A 344 -2.21 -1.28 -15.29
CA ILE A 344 -0.87 -1.82 -15.05
C ILE A 344 -0.60 -2.85 -16.14
N ALA A 345 0.55 -2.74 -16.83
CA ALA A 345 0.98 -3.71 -17.83
C ALA A 345 2.48 -3.99 -17.68
N GLY A 346 2.89 -5.15 -18.13
CA GLY A 346 4.29 -5.55 -18.05
C GLY A 346 4.59 -6.85 -18.76
N GLN A 347 5.85 -7.22 -18.67
CA GLN A 347 6.38 -8.46 -19.24
C GLN A 347 7.19 -9.21 -18.19
N ASP A 348 7.06 -10.53 -18.21
CA ASP A 348 7.82 -11.44 -17.36
C ASP A 348 8.62 -12.41 -18.20
N ILE A 349 9.92 -12.56 -17.90
CA ILE A 349 10.83 -13.52 -18.50
C ILE A 349 11.31 -14.48 -17.41
N GLY A 350 11.12 -15.78 -17.63
CA GLY A 350 11.64 -16.83 -16.78
C GLY A 350 12.63 -17.72 -17.54
N ILE A 351 13.77 -18.02 -16.92
CA ILE A 351 14.73 -19.02 -17.41
C ILE A 351 15.00 -19.99 -16.27
N TYR A 352 14.69 -21.24 -16.49
CA TYR A 352 14.88 -22.34 -15.55
C TYR A 352 15.76 -23.38 -16.22
N TYR A 353 16.86 -23.75 -15.58
CA TYR A 353 17.78 -24.72 -16.13
C TYR A 353 18.24 -25.70 -15.05
N ASP A 354 17.79 -26.93 -15.19
CA ASP A 354 18.09 -28.04 -14.29
C ASP A 354 19.02 -29.03 -15.00
N ILE A 355 20.24 -29.19 -14.48
CA ILE A 355 21.26 -30.05 -15.10
C ILE A 355 21.77 -31.04 -14.03
N SER A 356 21.69 -32.33 -14.35
CA SER A 356 22.34 -33.38 -13.55
C SER A 356 23.58 -33.87 -14.29
N THR A 357 24.72 -33.85 -13.60
CA THR A 357 26.02 -34.29 -14.13
C THR A 357 26.71 -35.23 -13.16
N GLU A 358 27.79 -35.87 -13.60
CA GLU A 358 28.63 -36.70 -12.71
C GLU A 358 29.25 -35.93 -11.54
N VAL A 359 29.41 -34.59 -11.69
CA VAL A 359 29.99 -33.73 -10.66
C VAL A 359 28.92 -33.07 -9.75
N GLY A 360 27.65 -33.35 -9.98
CA GLY A 360 26.53 -32.86 -9.18
C GLY A 360 25.39 -32.25 -9.99
N ASP A 361 24.36 -31.81 -9.27
CA ASP A 361 23.15 -31.20 -9.80
C ASP A 361 23.24 -29.68 -9.73
N PHE A 362 22.88 -29.02 -10.81
CA PHE A 362 22.81 -27.57 -10.93
C PHE A 362 21.38 -27.14 -11.22
N ASN A 363 20.91 -26.11 -10.53
CA ASN A 363 19.63 -25.46 -10.81
C ASN A 363 19.88 -23.96 -10.93
N ILE A 364 19.54 -23.40 -12.08
CA ILE A 364 19.63 -21.96 -12.37
C ILE A 364 18.21 -21.46 -12.60
N THR A 365 17.83 -20.39 -11.88
CA THR A 365 16.56 -19.69 -12.08
C THR A 365 16.84 -18.22 -12.28
N VAL A 366 16.36 -17.67 -13.38
CA VAL A 366 16.35 -16.23 -13.63
C VAL A 366 14.91 -15.81 -13.84
N ASN A 367 14.46 -14.80 -13.10
CA ASN A 367 13.19 -14.14 -13.35
C ASN A 367 13.46 -12.64 -13.50
N HIS A 368 12.94 -12.09 -14.58
CA HIS A 368 12.98 -10.67 -14.87
C HIS A 368 11.57 -10.19 -15.14
N SER A 369 11.17 -9.12 -14.47
CA SER A 369 9.89 -8.45 -14.64
C SER A 369 10.13 -7.01 -15.04
N GLU A 370 9.42 -6.54 -16.06
CA GLU A 370 9.41 -5.15 -16.52
C GLU A 370 7.97 -4.64 -16.47
N THR A 371 7.75 -3.52 -15.77
CA THR A 371 6.47 -2.79 -15.76
C THR A 371 6.51 -1.76 -16.87
N THR A 372 5.77 -2.00 -17.94
CA THR A 372 5.73 -1.11 -19.13
C THR A 372 4.71 0.01 -18.99
N GLU A 373 3.70 -0.18 -18.15
CA GLU A 373 2.65 0.80 -17.86
C GLU A 373 2.25 0.70 -16.38
N PHE A 374 2.14 1.82 -15.70
CA PHE A 374 1.48 1.94 -14.41
C PHE A 374 0.84 3.32 -14.32
N GLU A 375 -0.42 3.42 -14.72
CA GLU A 375 -1.14 4.67 -14.80
C GLU A 375 -2.38 4.66 -13.90
N GLN A 376 -2.57 5.69 -13.12
CA GLN A 376 -3.80 5.99 -12.40
C GLN A 376 -4.52 7.14 -13.08
N LYS A 377 -5.67 6.86 -13.69
CA LYS A 377 -6.50 7.94 -14.26
C LYS A 377 -7.12 8.78 -13.14
N PRO A 378 -7.24 10.08 -13.34
CA PRO A 378 -7.88 10.96 -12.38
C PRO A 378 -9.40 10.72 -12.30
N THR A 379 -9.99 10.95 -11.12
CA THR A 379 -11.44 11.16 -11.01
C THR A 379 -11.82 12.49 -11.67
N ASN A 380 -13.13 12.72 -11.92
CA ASN A 380 -13.58 14.01 -12.45
C ASN A 380 -13.16 15.20 -11.55
N ALA A 381 -13.23 15.02 -10.22
CA ALA A 381 -12.81 16.04 -9.27
C ALA A 381 -11.30 16.36 -9.38
N TYR A 382 -10.48 15.32 -9.54
CA TYR A 382 -9.05 15.48 -9.71
C TYR A 382 -8.68 16.02 -11.09
N GLN A 383 -9.36 15.59 -12.16
CA GLN A 383 -9.16 16.13 -13.50
C GLN A 383 -9.40 17.65 -13.54
N ALA A 384 -10.39 18.14 -12.81
CA ALA A 384 -10.64 19.56 -12.69
C ALA A 384 -9.45 20.34 -12.07
N LEU A 385 -8.68 19.72 -11.15
CA LEU A 385 -7.46 20.33 -10.60
C LEU A 385 -6.34 20.36 -11.63
N VAL A 386 -6.14 19.26 -12.37
CA VAL A 386 -5.16 19.19 -13.45
C VAL A 386 -5.47 20.21 -14.55
N ASP A 387 -6.73 20.35 -14.93
CA ASP A 387 -7.19 21.30 -15.94
C ASP A 387 -7.02 22.74 -15.44
N ALA A 388 -7.29 23.02 -14.17
CA ALA A 388 -7.07 24.34 -13.56
C ALA A 388 -5.58 24.74 -13.56
N GLN A 389 -4.68 23.79 -13.31
CA GLN A 389 -3.24 24.03 -13.41
C GLN A 389 -2.83 24.24 -14.87
N ALA A 390 -3.25 23.38 -15.79
CA ALA A 390 -2.90 23.46 -17.21
C ALA A 390 -3.42 24.76 -17.86
N SER A 391 -4.56 25.28 -17.41
CA SER A 391 -5.13 26.54 -17.89
C SER A 391 -4.54 27.78 -17.23
N GLY A 392 -3.65 27.62 -16.24
CA GLY A 392 -3.06 28.74 -15.50
C GLY A 392 -3.99 29.38 -14.46
N VAL A 393 -5.12 28.77 -14.16
CA VAL A 393 -6.01 29.16 -13.03
C VAL A 393 -5.25 29.02 -11.71
N ILE A 394 -4.44 27.98 -11.59
CA ILE A 394 -3.44 27.79 -10.54
C ILE A 394 -2.10 28.22 -11.13
N PRO A 395 -1.50 29.34 -10.70
CA PRO A 395 -0.31 29.93 -11.33
C PRO A 395 1.02 29.34 -10.88
N PHE A 396 1.00 28.36 -9.99
CA PHE A 396 2.18 27.68 -9.46
C PHE A 396 2.09 26.17 -9.69
N ASP A 397 3.25 25.52 -9.74
CA ASP A 397 3.32 24.07 -9.97
C ASP A 397 2.95 23.30 -8.70
N ILE A 398 1.89 22.50 -8.80
CA ILE A 398 1.49 21.55 -7.76
C ILE A 398 1.77 20.14 -8.25
N THR A 399 2.49 19.37 -7.45
CA THR A 399 2.65 17.93 -7.69
C THR A 399 1.46 17.20 -7.09
N PHE A 400 0.57 16.74 -7.95
CA PHE A 400 -0.54 15.91 -7.55
C PHE A 400 -0.07 14.47 -7.32
N ALA A 401 -0.15 13.99 -6.06
CA ALA A 401 0.28 12.64 -5.71
C ALA A 401 -0.76 11.58 -6.08
N GLY A 402 -0.29 10.40 -6.52
CA GLY A 402 -1.12 9.21 -6.69
C GLY A 402 -1.87 9.10 -8.02
N PHE A 403 -1.62 9.99 -8.99
CA PHE A 403 -2.26 9.99 -10.31
C PHE A 403 -1.26 10.20 -11.44
N GLY A 404 -1.69 9.90 -12.68
CA GLY A 404 -0.83 9.91 -13.85
C GLY A 404 0.06 8.66 -13.93
N ASN A 405 1.21 8.80 -14.58
CA ASN A 405 2.17 7.70 -14.71
C ASN A 405 2.92 7.49 -13.39
N LEU A 406 2.67 6.35 -12.75
CA LEU A 406 3.28 5.94 -11.49
C LEU A 406 4.46 4.98 -11.69
N ALA A 407 4.74 4.55 -12.94
CA ALA A 407 5.89 3.71 -13.23
C ALA A 407 7.20 4.45 -12.94
N GLY A 408 8.06 3.85 -12.17
CA GLY A 408 9.29 4.47 -11.73
C GLY A 408 9.13 5.60 -10.71
N LEU A 409 7.98 5.70 -10.01
CA LEU A 409 7.78 6.68 -8.94
C LEU A 409 7.63 5.97 -7.57
N ASP A 410 8.22 6.55 -6.54
CA ASP A 410 8.00 6.21 -5.13
C ASP A 410 8.03 4.71 -4.81
N GLY A 411 9.03 4.00 -5.35
CA GLY A 411 9.23 2.57 -5.11
C GLY A 411 8.49 1.64 -6.07
N ASN A 412 7.76 2.16 -7.05
CA ASN A 412 7.19 1.38 -8.14
C ASN A 412 8.28 1.12 -9.21
N TYR A 413 9.08 0.09 -9.00
CA TYR A 413 10.18 -0.23 -9.92
C TYR A 413 9.67 -0.53 -11.32
N VAL A 414 10.34 0.00 -12.33
CA VAL A 414 10.14 -0.41 -13.73
C VAL A 414 10.70 -1.82 -13.93
N GLU A 415 11.87 -2.11 -13.34
CA GLU A 415 12.55 -3.38 -13.50
C GLU A 415 12.83 -4.08 -12.18
N LYS A 416 12.68 -5.41 -12.17
CA LYS A 416 13.10 -6.27 -11.08
C LYS A 416 13.66 -7.58 -11.61
N THR A 417 14.87 -7.93 -11.21
CA THR A 417 15.53 -9.17 -11.63
C THR A 417 15.95 -10.01 -10.44
N SER A 418 15.61 -11.27 -10.44
CA SER A 418 16.12 -12.24 -9.47
C SER A 418 16.88 -13.37 -10.17
N VAL A 419 18.03 -13.72 -9.64
CA VAL A 419 18.84 -14.85 -10.09
C VAL A 419 19.08 -15.77 -8.92
N LYS A 420 18.87 -17.07 -9.11
CA LYS A 420 19.20 -18.11 -8.15
C LYS A 420 20.07 -19.16 -8.83
N PHE A 421 21.12 -19.55 -8.15
CA PHE A 421 21.99 -20.66 -8.52
C PHE A 421 22.08 -21.62 -7.35
N ASN A 422 21.72 -22.88 -7.58
CA ASN A 422 21.86 -23.95 -6.61
C ASN A 422 22.79 -25.00 -7.19
N TYR A 423 23.73 -25.47 -6.40
CA TYR A 423 24.60 -26.60 -6.70
C TYR A 423 24.49 -27.62 -5.59
N ARG A 424 24.35 -28.88 -5.95
CA ARG A 424 24.30 -29.99 -5.01
C ARG A 424 25.18 -31.14 -5.50
N VAL A 425 26.02 -31.64 -4.60
CA VAL A 425 26.79 -32.89 -4.81
C VAL A 425 26.73 -33.74 -3.54
N GLY A 426 26.11 -34.91 -3.62
CA GLY A 426 25.87 -35.74 -2.46
C GLY A 426 25.08 -34.97 -1.37
N ASP A 427 25.69 -34.86 -0.21
CA ASP A 427 25.12 -34.18 0.97
C ASP A 427 25.47 -32.68 1.05
N LEU A 428 26.38 -32.20 0.21
CA LEU A 428 26.77 -30.80 0.14
C LEU A 428 25.86 -30.03 -0.82
N GLY A 429 25.40 -28.85 -0.38
CA GLY A 429 24.71 -27.91 -1.25
C GLY A 429 25.19 -26.49 -1.07
N VAL A 430 25.30 -25.76 -2.18
CA VAL A 430 25.65 -24.34 -2.25
C VAL A 430 24.52 -23.59 -2.95
N GLN A 431 24.14 -22.44 -2.42
CA GLN A 431 23.14 -21.57 -3.03
C GLN A 431 23.66 -20.15 -3.09
N LEU A 432 23.56 -19.53 -4.25
CA LEU A 432 23.72 -18.11 -4.46
C LEU A 432 22.40 -17.53 -4.96
N SER A 433 22.05 -16.34 -4.50
CA SER A 433 20.89 -15.62 -5.03
C SER A 433 21.17 -14.13 -5.09
N SER A 434 20.72 -13.50 -6.14
CA SER A 434 20.81 -12.05 -6.34
C SER A 434 19.41 -11.49 -6.59
N LEU A 435 19.14 -10.32 -6.04
CA LEU A 435 17.94 -9.54 -6.31
C LEU A 435 18.35 -8.12 -6.66
N ARG A 436 18.07 -7.71 -7.90
CA ARG A 436 18.20 -6.34 -8.37
C ARG A 436 16.83 -5.69 -8.42
N LYS A 437 16.68 -4.52 -7.81
CA LYS A 437 15.57 -3.61 -7.91
C LYS A 437 16.02 -2.42 -8.74
N GLY A 438 15.22 -2.02 -9.74
CA GLY A 438 15.51 -0.90 -10.62
C GLY A 438 15.55 0.44 -9.88
N GLU A 439 15.99 1.47 -10.56
CA GLU A 439 15.91 2.85 -10.07
C GLU A 439 14.48 3.38 -10.12
N PHE A 440 14.21 4.41 -9.34
CA PHE A 440 12.94 5.14 -9.38
C PHE A 440 13.12 6.60 -8.94
N TYR A 441 12.13 7.42 -9.23
CA TYR A 441 12.11 8.83 -8.84
C TYR A 441 11.38 9.02 -7.51
N HIS A 442 11.86 9.98 -6.73
CA HIS A 442 11.15 10.46 -5.55
C HIS A 442 10.21 11.60 -5.96
N SER A 443 8.89 11.47 -5.69
CA SER A 443 7.89 12.43 -6.16
C SER A 443 7.97 13.79 -5.46
N SER A 444 8.37 13.82 -4.17
CA SER A 444 8.43 15.03 -3.36
C SER A 444 9.82 15.68 -3.31
N GLU A 445 10.80 15.15 -4.03
CA GLU A 445 12.17 15.65 -4.00
C GLU A 445 12.67 16.02 -5.39
N THR A 446 13.24 17.22 -5.48
CA THR A 446 13.90 17.70 -6.68
C THR A 446 15.34 18.08 -6.38
N ARG A 447 16.21 17.98 -7.37
CA ARG A 447 17.57 18.48 -7.31
C ARG A 447 17.59 20.01 -7.45
N SER A 448 18.70 20.63 -7.09
CA SER A 448 18.91 22.07 -7.20
C SER A 448 18.77 22.62 -8.63
N ASP A 449 18.87 21.77 -9.65
CA ASP A 449 18.68 22.09 -11.06
C ASP A 449 17.23 21.91 -11.53
N GLY A 450 16.29 21.58 -10.62
CA GLY A 450 14.89 21.34 -10.90
C GLY A 450 14.57 19.94 -11.46
N THR A 451 15.56 19.07 -11.64
CA THR A 451 15.32 17.68 -12.06
C THR A 451 14.84 16.81 -10.90
N ARG A 452 14.08 15.76 -11.20
CA ARG A 452 13.61 14.80 -10.19
C ARG A 452 14.77 14.09 -9.51
N TYR A 453 14.66 13.88 -8.21
CA TYR A 453 15.64 13.09 -7.47
C TYR A 453 15.50 11.60 -7.80
N VAL A 454 16.59 11.01 -8.31
CA VAL A 454 16.64 9.57 -8.66
C VAL A 454 17.22 8.79 -7.50
N ILE A 455 16.48 7.78 -7.06
CA ILE A 455 16.95 6.76 -6.13
C ILE A 455 17.52 5.63 -6.98
N PRO A 456 18.85 5.39 -6.93
CA PRO A 456 19.50 4.44 -7.83
C PRO A 456 19.08 2.99 -7.56
N SER A 457 19.29 2.12 -8.56
CA SER A 457 19.03 0.69 -8.43
C SER A 457 19.88 0.07 -7.31
N MET A 458 19.32 -0.93 -6.63
CA MET A 458 20.01 -1.68 -5.58
C MET A 458 20.06 -3.17 -5.93
N THR A 459 21.23 -3.77 -5.78
CA THR A 459 21.41 -5.21 -5.96
C THR A 459 21.94 -5.83 -4.67
N THR A 460 21.25 -6.87 -4.18
CA THR A 460 21.70 -7.64 -3.01
C THR A 460 22.04 -9.06 -3.41
N VAL A 461 23.16 -9.58 -2.91
CA VAL A 461 23.62 -10.95 -3.14
C VAL A 461 23.59 -11.72 -1.83
N ASN A 462 23.01 -12.93 -1.85
CA ASN A 462 23.00 -13.81 -0.70
C ASN A 462 23.72 -15.12 -1.06
N ALA A 463 24.45 -15.70 -0.12
CA ALA A 463 25.12 -16.96 -0.27
C ALA A 463 24.80 -17.91 0.89
N SER A 464 24.72 -19.20 0.60
CA SER A 464 24.63 -20.19 1.67
C SER A 464 25.28 -21.51 1.26
N VAL A 465 25.80 -22.23 2.24
CA VAL A 465 26.28 -23.60 2.11
C VAL A 465 25.60 -24.45 3.16
N TYR A 466 25.22 -25.64 2.80
CA TYR A 466 24.67 -26.60 3.74
C TYR A 466 25.26 -28.00 3.53
N TYR A 467 25.26 -28.76 4.61
CA TYR A 467 25.72 -30.14 4.59
C TYR A 467 24.76 -31.04 5.40
N TRP A 468 24.36 -32.18 4.80
CA TRP A 468 23.58 -33.20 5.45
C TRP A 468 24.51 -34.29 6.02
N PHE A 469 24.21 -34.79 7.20
CA PHE A 469 24.95 -35.88 7.85
C PHE A 469 24.03 -36.68 8.74
N ASP A 470 24.43 -37.89 9.05
CA ASP A 470 23.66 -38.75 9.91
C ASP A 470 24.09 -38.61 11.39
N ILE A 471 23.10 -38.53 12.29
CA ILE A 471 23.29 -38.59 13.75
C ILE A 471 22.52 -39.80 14.27
N GLY A 472 23.17 -40.92 14.43
CA GLY A 472 22.51 -42.22 14.68
C GLY A 472 21.57 -42.54 13.52
N ASP A 473 20.30 -42.81 13.82
CA ASP A 473 19.27 -43.12 12.80
C ASP A 473 18.59 -41.88 12.21
N GLN A 474 19.03 -40.69 12.57
CA GLN A 474 18.39 -39.43 12.17
C GLN A 474 19.26 -38.66 11.18
N LYS A 475 18.61 -37.94 10.23
CA LYS A 475 19.30 -37.03 9.32
C LYS A 475 19.31 -35.59 9.89
N ALA A 476 20.51 -35.02 9.95
CA ALA A 476 20.72 -33.65 10.34
C ALA A 476 21.29 -32.83 9.20
N ARG A 477 20.99 -31.55 9.18
CA ARG A 477 21.55 -30.55 8.26
C ARG A 477 22.09 -29.36 9.05
N VAL A 478 23.31 -28.96 8.77
CA VAL A 478 23.83 -27.65 9.13
C VAL A 478 23.84 -26.76 7.89
N LYS A 479 23.38 -25.54 8.03
CA LYS A 479 23.40 -24.51 6.98
C LYS A 479 24.00 -23.24 7.52
N PHE A 480 25.05 -22.74 6.87
CA PHE A 480 25.57 -21.41 7.08
C PHE A 480 25.10 -20.52 5.93
N ALA A 481 24.61 -19.32 6.24
CA ALA A 481 24.12 -18.38 5.24
C ALA A 481 24.56 -16.95 5.56
N VAL A 482 24.89 -16.21 4.51
CA VAL A 482 25.18 -14.78 4.54
C VAL A 482 24.14 -14.08 3.66
N LYS A 483 23.33 -13.24 4.26
CA LYS A 483 22.47 -12.31 3.52
C LYS A 483 23.20 -11.02 3.29
N ASN A 484 23.02 -10.44 2.10
CA ASN A 484 23.69 -9.24 1.67
C ASN A 484 25.23 -9.38 1.78
N LEU A 485 25.80 -10.28 0.98
CA LEU A 485 27.23 -10.65 1.02
C LEU A 485 28.17 -9.46 0.82
N GLU A 486 27.76 -8.50 0.01
CA GLU A 486 28.54 -7.30 -0.34
C GLU A 486 28.38 -6.16 0.67
N ASP A 487 27.49 -6.32 1.67
CA ASP A 487 27.14 -5.28 2.65
C ASP A 487 26.54 -4.03 2.00
N GLU A 488 25.77 -4.24 0.93
CA GLU A 488 25.13 -3.14 0.18
C GLU A 488 24.18 -2.38 1.08
N ARG A 489 24.26 -1.05 1.06
CA ARG A 489 23.41 -0.18 1.86
C ARG A 489 22.30 0.41 0.99
N ALA A 490 21.14 0.63 1.59
CA ALA A 490 20.03 1.25 0.89
C ALA A 490 20.45 2.63 0.33
N PRO A 491 20.05 2.96 -0.92
CA PRO A 491 20.32 4.26 -1.50
C PRO A 491 19.74 5.40 -0.65
N LEU A 492 20.46 6.51 -0.57
CA LEU A 492 19.99 7.68 0.17
C LEU A 492 18.71 8.25 -0.45
N ALA A 493 17.79 8.60 0.43
CA ALA A 493 16.56 9.31 0.08
C ALA A 493 16.19 10.24 1.23
N ASP A 494 15.50 11.34 0.94
CA ASP A 494 14.99 12.23 1.98
C ASP A 494 13.70 11.66 2.59
N ARG A 495 13.89 10.83 3.58
CA ARG A 495 12.83 10.19 4.37
C ARG A 495 13.30 10.06 5.82
N PHE A 496 12.39 9.66 6.71
CA PHE A 496 12.64 9.54 8.16
C PHE A 496 13.86 8.70 8.52
N TYR A 497 14.25 7.75 7.68
CA TYR A 497 15.34 6.82 7.93
C TYR A 497 16.58 7.09 7.05
N GLY A 498 16.59 8.15 6.25
CA GLY A 498 17.64 8.43 5.29
C GLY A 498 17.63 7.56 4.05
N PHE A 499 16.64 6.68 3.89
CA PHE A 499 16.41 5.82 2.72
C PHE A 499 14.91 5.58 2.51
N PHE A 500 14.53 5.11 1.33
CA PHE A 500 13.13 4.85 1.00
C PHE A 500 12.69 3.49 1.55
N ALA A 501 12.18 3.47 2.80
CA ALA A 501 11.89 2.26 3.57
C ALA A 501 10.81 1.36 2.95
N ASP A 502 9.85 1.93 2.20
CA ASP A 502 8.81 1.16 1.51
C ASP A 502 9.38 0.32 0.35
N ALA A 503 10.51 0.74 -0.20
CA ALA A 503 11.16 0.09 -1.32
C ALA A 503 12.41 -0.70 -0.94
N HIS A 504 13.17 -0.26 0.04
CA HIS A 504 14.46 -0.81 0.43
C HIS A 504 14.52 -1.20 1.91
N GLN A 505 15.45 -2.10 2.22
CA GLN A 505 15.79 -2.49 3.59
C GLN A 505 17.29 -2.26 3.80
N ASP A 506 17.66 -1.62 4.91
CA ASP A 506 19.03 -1.24 5.22
C ASP A 506 19.62 -2.03 6.40
N TYR A 507 19.40 -3.35 6.41
CA TYR A 507 19.92 -4.20 7.49
C TYR A 507 21.42 -4.52 7.40
N GLY A 508 22.07 -4.23 6.25
CA GLY A 508 23.45 -4.61 6.00
C GLY A 508 23.63 -6.14 5.91
N ARG A 509 24.89 -6.57 6.08
CA ARG A 509 25.27 -7.98 6.03
C ARG A 509 24.83 -8.73 7.29
N ASN A 510 24.16 -9.88 7.09
CA ASN A 510 23.69 -10.72 8.19
C ASN A 510 24.16 -12.16 8.02
N PHE A 511 24.59 -12.79 9.11
CA PHE A 511 25.05 -14.18 9.17
C PHE A 511 24.02 -15.05 9.88
N TYR A 512 23.76 -16.23 9.33
CA TYR A 512 22.80 -17.18 9.88
C TYR A 512 23.42 -18.57 9.99
N LEU A 513 23.18 -19.23 11.11
CA LEU A 513 23.44 -20.64 11.29
C LEU A 513 22.11 -21.34 11.58
N ASP A 514 21.75 -22.31 10.74
CA ASP A 514 20.54 -23.12 10.89
C ASP A 514 20.93 -24.59 11.06
N ILE A 515 20.37 -25.22 12.07
CA ILE A 515 20.55 -26.64 12.33
C ILE A 515 19.16 -27.30 12.32
N LYS A 516 18.98 -28.27 11.43
CA LYS A 516 17.72 -29.02 11.28
C LYS A 516 17.99 -30.51 11.50
N VAL A 517 17.23 -31.14 12.40
CA VAL A 517 17.22 -32.58 12.61
C VAL A 517 15.86 -33.12 12.19
N LYS A 518 15.85 -34.21 11.41
CA LYS A 518 14.63 -34.95 11.04
C LYS A 518 14.53 -36.16 11.96
N PHE A 519 13.51 -36.18 12.78
CA PHE A 519 13.16 -37.25 13.69
C PHE A 519 12.31 -38.30 13.00
#